data_71b5c21a6bb9d2fef22af42085f25d9d
#
_entry.id   71b5c21a6bb9d2fef22af42085f25d9d
#
_cell.length_a   1.000
_cell.length_b   1.000
_cell.length_c   1.000
_cell.angle_alpha   90.00
_cell.angle_beta   90.00
_cell.angle_gamma   90.00
#
_symmetry.space_group_name_H-M   'P 1'
#
loop_
_entity.id
_entity.type
_entity.pdbx_description
1 polymer ?
#
loop_
_entity_poly.entity_id
_entity_poly.type
_entity_poly.pdbx_seq_one_letter_code
_entity_poly.pdbx_strand_id
1 'polypeptide(L)'
;MLTQLGIFLRKLRLDSGEIMKEMAEKLDVSSSFLSAVENGKKKMPDSWYEMIVNLYNLDKEKQDEFMTAIEESQKSVEININDLSREKKRLAFSFARELENLNKEEVDKMKIFLNKDGE
;
A
#
# COMPACT_ATOMS: atom_id res chain seq x y z
N MET A 1 5.00 -4.54 -17.23
CA MET A 1 3.52 -4.54 -17.22
C MET A 1 3.00 -3.76 -16.01
N LEU A 2 2.03 -2.91 -16.22
CA LEU A 2 1.48 -2.09 -15.14
C LEU A 2 0.76 -2.94 -14.09
N THR A 3 1.05 -2.66 -12.81
CA THR A 3 0.30 -3.24 -11.69
C THR A 3 -0.97 -2.44 -11.48
N GLN A 4 -1.83 -2.89 -10.58
CA GLN A 4 -3.03 -2.12 -10.21
C GLN A 4 -2.65 -0.75 -9.65
N LEU A 5 -1.57 -0.69 -8.87
CA LEU A 5 -1.04 0.58 -8.38
C LEU A 5 -0.61 1.48 -9.55
N GLY A 6 0.10 0.90 -10.53
CA GLY A 6 0.53 1.64 -11.71
C GLY A 6 -0.64 2.21 -12.49
N ILE A 7 -1.70 1.42 -12.64
CA ILE A 7 -2.93 1.86 -13.32
C ILE A 7 -3.57 3.02 -12.56
N PHE A 8 -3.64 2.91 -11.23
CA PHE A 8 -4.21 3.96 -10.39
C PHE A 8 -3.45 5.28 -10.55
N LEU A 9 -2.11 5.23 -10.45
CA LEU A 9 -1.28 6.43 -10.58
C LEU A 9 -1.40 7.04 -11.98
N ARG A 10 -1.48 6.20 -12.99
CA ARG A 10 -1.65 6.68 -14.37
C ARG A 10 -2.98 7.42 -14.53
N LYS A 11 -4.05 6.88 -13.93
CA LYS A 11 -5.36 7.55 -13.98
C LYS A 11 -5.32 8.90 -13.30
N LEU A 12 -4.61 9.03 -12.18
CA LEU A 12 -4.44 10.33 -11.52
C LEU A 12 -3.80 11.34 -12.46
N ARG A 13 -2.77 10.92 -13.19
CA ARG A 13 -2.13 11.81 -14.15
C ARG A 13 -3.06 12.20 -15.27
N LEU A 14 -3.81 11.25 -15.81
CA LEU A 14 -4.76 11.53 -16.89
C LEU A 14 -5.82 12.53 -16.43
N ASP A 15 -6.35 12.36 -15.23
CA ASP A 15 -7.35 13.26 -14.69
C ASP A 15 -6.81 14.66 -14.43
N SER A 16 -5.52 14.74 -14.08
CA SER A 16 -4.86 16.03 -13.77
C SER A 16 -4.18 16.67 -14.99
N GLY A 17 -4.20 15.99 -16.12
CA GLY A 17 -3.51 16.47 -17.32
C GLY A 17 -2.00 16.47 -17.18
N GLU A 18 -1.44 15.56 -16.41
CA GLU A 18 0.00 15.48 -16.16
C GLU A 18 0.67 14.39 -16.95
N ILE A 19 1.96 14.60 -17.25
CA ILE A 19 2.81 13.55 -17.79
C ILE A 19 3.60 12.92 -16.63
N MET A 20 4.22 11.77 -16.91
CA MET A 20 4.98 11.05 -15.88
C MET A 20 6.08 11.90 -15.24
N LYS A 21 6.78 12.69 -16.03
CA LYS A 21 7.84 13.56 -15.52
C LYS A 21 7.32 14.52 -14.45
N GLU A 22 6.15 15.09 -14.68
CA GLU A 22 5.56 16.04 -13.73
C GLU A 22 5.19 15.37 -12.42
N MET A 23 4.60 14.18 -12.47
CA MET A 23 4.30 13.44 -11.26
C MET A 23 5.58 13.06 -10.52
N ALA A 24 6.59 12.59 -11.24
CA ALA A 24 7.87 12.23 -10.63
C ALA A 24 8.51 13.43 -9.90
N GLU A 25 8.46 14.60 -10.52
CA GLU A 25 8.97 15.81 -9.88
C GLU A 25 8.22 16.14 -8.59
N LYS A 26 6.89 16.00 -8.60
CA LYS A 26 6.09 16.23 -7.40
C LYS A 26 6.42 15.25 -6.28
N LEU A 27 6.81 14.03 -6.63
CA LEU A 27 7.18 13.00 -5.67
C LEU A 27 8.67 13.02 -5.34
N ASP A 28 9.41 13.94 -5.96
CA ASP A 28 10.86 14.10 -5.76
C ASP A 28 11.64 12.83 -6.11
N VAL A 29 11.27 12.22 -7.23
CA VAL A 29 11.97 11.03 -7.75
C VAL A 29 12.18 11.17 -9.25
N SER A 30 12.97 10.28 -9.82
CA SER A 30 13.16 10.24 -11.27
C SER A 30 11.96 9.58 -11.94
N SER A 31 11.76 9.87 -13.22
CA SER A 31 10.73 9.21 -14.02
C SER A 31 10.99 7.70 -14.08
N SER A 32 12.25 7.30 -14.11
CA SER A 32 12.63 5.88 -14.13
C SER A 32 12.20 5.17 -12.86
N PHE A 33 12.36 5.83 -11.71
CA PHE A 33 11.93 5.24 -10.43
C PHE A 33 10.41 5.11 -10.38
N LEU A 34 9.70 6.17 -10.76
CA LEU A 34 8.23 6.14 -10.79
C LEU A 34 7.75 5.02 -11.71
N SER A 35 8.34 4.90 -12.90
CA SER A 35 8.00 3.84 -13.83
C SER A 35 8.24 2.45 -13.23
N ALA A 36 9.36 2.28 -12.52
CA ALA A 36 9.69 1.00 -11.88
C ALA A 36 8.66 0.64 -10.81
N VAL A 37 8.19 1.62 -10.04
CA VAL A 37 7.15 1.39 -9.04
C VAL A 37 5.84 0.99 -9.73
N GLU A 38 5.47 1.68 -10.80
CA GLU A 38 4.22 1.40 -11.52
C GLU A 38 4.21 0.02 -12.17
N ASN A 39 5.39 -0.47 -12.53
CA ASN A 39 5.53 -1.80 -13.14
C ASN A 39 5.85 -2.90 -12.12
N GLY A 40 5.83 -2.58 -10.83
CA GLY A 40 6.04 -3.56 -9.79
C GLY A 40 7.48 -4.01 -9.60
N LYS A 41 8.43 -3.31 -10.22
CA LYS A 41 9.86 -3.63 -10.09
C LYS A 41 10.50 -3.03 -8.85
N LYS A 42 9.89 -1.98 -8.31
CA LYS A 42 10.32 -1.34 -7.07
C LYS A 42 9.11 -1.17 -6.18
N LYS A 43 9.34 -1.30 -4.88
CA LYS A 43 8.29 -1.08 -3.89
C LYS A 43 8.00 0.41 -3.75
N MET A 44 6.73 0.75 -3.64
CA MET A 44 6.34 2.14 -3.39
C MET A 44 6.83 2.57 -2.01
N PRO A 45 7.52 3.72 -1.90
CA PRO A 45 7.90 4.23 -0.58
C PRO A 45 6.67 4.49 0.28
N ASP A 46 6.78 4.20 1.57
CA ASP A 46 5.66 4.35 2.50
C ASP A 46 5.15 5.79 2.59
N SER A 47 6.05 6.75 2.43
CA SER A 47 5.69 8.17 2.49
C SER A 47 4.78 8.62 1.35
N TRP A 48 4.76 7.89 0.25
CA TRP A 48 3.98 8.28 -0.93
C TRP A 48 2.49 8.30 -0.71
N TYR A 49 1.98 7.44 0.18
CA TYR A 49 0.54 7.40 0.40
C TYR A 49 0.00 8.78 0.80
N GLU A 50 0.55 9.35 1.86
CA GLU A 50 0.11 10.67 2.31
C GLU A 50 0.44 11.77 1.31
N MET A 51 1.63 11.69 0.68
CA MET A 51 2.01 12.67 -0.33
C MET A 51 1.01 12.71 -1.47
N ILE A 52 0.64 11.56 -1.99
CA ILE A 52 -0.27 11.47 -3.13
C ILE A 52 -1.68 11.89 -2.75
N VAL A 53 -2.15 11.45 -1.57
CA VAL A 53 -3.46 11.88 -1.07
C VAL A 53 -3.54 13.40 -1.03
N ASN A 54 -2.50 14.05 -0.53
CA ASN A 54 -2.48 15.51 -0.41
C ASN A 54 -2.27 16.21 -1.75
N LEU A 55 -1.34 15.73 -2.57
CA LEU A 55 -1.02 16.35 -3.86
C LEU A 55 -2.20 16.32 -4.83
N TYR A 56 -2.96 15.23 -4.80
CA TYR A 56 -4.09 15.06 -5.73
C TYR A 56 -5.44 15.23 -5.04
N ASN A 57 -5.42 15.62 -3.78
CA ASN A 57 -6.64 15.93 -3.02
C ASN A 57 -7.66 14.80 -3.09
N LEU A 58 -7.22 13.59 -2.78
CA LEU A 58 -8.06 12.40 -2.89
C LEU A 58 -9.13 12.37 -1.81
N ASP A 59 -10.38 12.15 -2.22
CA ASP A 59 -11.48 11.97 -1.28
C ASP A 59 -11.42 10.55 -0.69
N LYS A 60 -12.33 10.25 0.21
CA LYS A 60 -12.34 8.95 0.91
C LYS A 60 -12.44 7.78 -0.05
N GLU A 61 -13.30 7.90 -1.04
CA GLU A 61 -13.49 6.84 -2.04
C GLU A 61 -12.21 6.58 -2.82
N LYS A 62 -11.54 7.65 -3.25
CA LYS A 62 -10.27 7.52 -3.97
C LYS A 62 -9.16 7.00 -3.09
N GLN A 63 -9.14 7.39 -1.81
CA GLN A 63 -8.18 6.85 -0.85
C GLN A 63 -8.35 5.34 -0.70
N ASP A 64 -9.60 4.86 -0.63
CA ASP A 64 -9.87 3.44 -0.51
C ASP A 64 -9.44 2.69 -1.77
N GLU A 65 -9.69 3.24 -2.95
CA GLU A 65 -9.23 2.67 -4.22
C GLU A 65 -7.69 2.60 -4.25
N PHE A 66 -7.03 3.66 -3.77
CA PHE A 66 -5.58 3.73 -3.72
C PHE A 66 -5.02 2.63 -2.82
N MET A 67 -5.58 2.51 -1.62
CA MET A 67 -5.14 1.48 -0.66
C MET A 67 -5.33 0.08 -1.24
N THR A 68 -6.48 -0.17 -1.86
CA THR A 68 -6.74 -1.46 -2.50
C THR A 68 -5.72 -1.76 -3.60
N ALA A 69 -5.40 -0.75 -4.42
CA ALA A 69 -4.41 -0.91 -5.47
C ALA A 69 -3.02 -1.23 -4.91
N ILE A 70 -2.65 -0.58 -3.81
CA ILE A 70 -1.38 -0.86 -3.13
C ILE A 70 -1.35 -2.30 -2.63
N GLU A 71 -2.41 -2.72 -1.94
CA GLU A 71 -2.50 -4.06 -1.37
C GLU A 71 -2.43 -5.15 -2.44
N GLU A 72 -3.10 -4.95 -3.55
CA GLU A 72 -3.10 -5.91 -4.65
C GLU A 72 -1.76 -5.99 -5.38
N SER A 73 -0.98 -4.93 -5.33
CA SER A 73 0.27 -4.82 -6.08
C SER A 73 1.50 -5.25 -5.30
N GLN A 74 1.44 -5.23 -3.97
CA GLN A 74 2.57 -5.59 -3.13
C GLN A 74 2.65 -7.10 -2.93
N LYS A 75 3.88 -7.60 -2.92
CA LYS A 75 4.14 -9.04 -2.72
C LYS A 75 4.43 -9.38 -1.28
N SER A 76 4.70 -8.38 -0.45
CA SER A 76 5.05 -8.58 0.94
C SER A 76 4.61 -7.40 1.77
N VAL A 77 4.42 -7.65 3.06
CA VAL A 77 4.13 -6.63 4.06
C VAL A 77 5.27 -6.66 5.07
N GLU A 78 5.79 -5.50 5.41
CA GLU A 78 6.89 -5.40 6.36
C GLU A 78 6.39 -4.72 7.63
N ILE A 79 6.71 -5.32 8.77
CA ILE A 79 6.33 -4.80 10.08
C ILE A 79 7.60 -4.57 10.90
N ASN A 80 7.81 -3.33 11.35
CA ASN A 80 8.94 -3.01 12.21
C ASN A 80 8.58 -3.38 13.65
N ILE A 81 9.31 -4.35 14.21
CA ILE A 81 9.03 -4.86 15.55
C ILE A 81 10.08 -4.45 16.58
N ASN A 82 11.02 -3.56 16.21
CA ASN A 82 12.14 -3.20 17.08
C ASN A 82 11.70 -2.71 18.46
N ASP A 83 10.68 -1.89 18.54
CA ASP A 83 10.22 -1.28 19.78
C ASP A 83 9.07 -2.01 20.45
N LEU A 84 8.72 -3.17 19.93
CA LEU A 84 7.64 -3.96 20.51
C LEU A 84 8.13 -4.85 21.65
N SER A 85 7.21 -5.22 22.55
CA SER A 85 7.52 -6.15 23.63
C SER A 85 7.90 -7.53 23.07
N ARG A 86 8.55 -8.33 23.91
CA ARG A 86 8.90 -9.70 23.51
C ARG A 86 7.65 -10.49 23.10
N GLU A 87 6.58 -10.31 23.83
CA GLU A 87 5.31 -10.99 23.56
C GLU A 87 4.75 -10.62 22.19
N LYS A 88 4.76 -9.34 21.87
CA LYS A 88 4.27 -8.87 20.56
C LYS A 88 5.19 -9.31 19.42
N LYS A 89 6.50 -9.31 19.64
CA LYS A 89 7.44 -9.82 18.63
C LYS A 89 7.15 -11.28 18.33
N ARG A 90 6.94 -12.08 19.37
CA ARG A 90 6.63 -13.51 19.19
C ARG A 90 5.32 -13.70 18.44
N LEU A 91 4.32 -12.87 18.75
CA LEU A 91 3.05 -12.91 18.05
C LEU A 91 3.20 -12.61 16.57
N ALA A 92 4.03 -11.61 16.22
CA ALA A 92 4.28 -11.28 14.82
C ALA A 92 4.90 -12.45 14.06
N PHE A 93 5.88 -13.12 14.65
CA PHE A 93 6.49 -14.29 14.02
C PHE A 93 5.49 -15.45 13.87
N SER A 94 4.68 -15.69 14.89
CA SER A 94 3.66 -16.74 14.83
C SER A 94 2.64 -16.45 13.72
N PHE A 95 2.20 -15.21 13.63
CA PHE A 95 1.26 -14.79 12.60
C PHE A 95 1.84 -15.01 11.20
N ALA A 96 3.10 -14.60 11.01
CA ALA A 96 3.76 -14.77 9.72
C ALA A 96 3.84 -16.24 9.30
N ARG A 97 4.11 -17.14 10.26
CA ARG A 97 4.20 -18.57 9.97
C ARG A 97 2.84 -19.20 9.65
N GLU A 98 1.79 -18.77 10.35
CA GLU A 98 0.49 -19.44 10.29
C GLU A 98 -0.48 -18.81 9.32
N LEU A 99 -0.18 -17.64 8.78
CA LEU A 99 -1.12 -16.88 7.95
C LEU A 99 -1.69 -17.71 6.79
N GLU A 100 -0.84 -18.40 6.05
CA GLU A 100 -1.29 -19.20 4.90
C GLU A 100 -2.14 -20.40 5.30
N ASN A 101 -2.06 -20.82 6.56
CA ASN A 101 -2.79 -21.99 7.07
C ASN A 101 -4.12 -21.64 7.74
N LEU A 102 -4.44 -20.36 7.85
CA LEU A 102 -5.67 -19.92 8.50
C LEU A 102 -6.88 -20.28 7.62
N ASN A 103 -7.91 -20.83 8.25
CA ASN A 103 -9.17 -21.09 7.55
C ASN A 103 -10.04 -19.84 7.60
N LYS A 104 -11.18 -19.89 6.90
CA LYS A 104 -12.06 -18.72 6.80
C LYS A 104 -12.59 -18.26 8.14
N GLU A 105 -12.97 -19.19 8.99
CA GLU A 105 -13.47 -18.84 10.34
C GLU A 105 -12.43 -18.09 11.15
N GLU A 106 -11.19 -18.56 11.12
CA GLU A 106 -10.08 -17.91 11.81
C GLU A 106 -9.78 -16.53 11.25
N VAL A 107 -9.81 -16.39 9.92
CA VAL A 107 -9.61 -15.09 9.27
C VAL A 107 -10.72 -14.12 9.71
N ASP A 108 -11.96 -14.56 9.71
CA ASP A 108 -13.09 -13.71 10.12
C ASP A 108 -12.97 -13.24 11.56
N LYS A 109 -12.54 -14.13 12.46
CA LYS A 109 -12.32 -13.77 13.87
C LYS A 109 -11.23 -12.72 14.01
N MET A 110 -10.14 -12.86 13.25
CA MET A 110 -9.06 -11.89 13.27
C MET A 110 -9.47 -10.54 12.71
N LYS A 111 -10.29 -10.52 11.67
CA LYS A 111 -10.83 -9.28 11.14
C LYS A 111 -11.61 -8.51 12.19
N ILE A 112 -12.48 -9.21 12.91
CA ILE A 112 -13.28 -8.61 13.97
C ILE A 112 -12.38 -8.02 15.05
N PHE A 113 -11.37 -8.77 15.44
CA PHE A 113 -10.44 -8.32 16.46
C PHE A 113 -9.65 -7.08 16.04
N LEU A 114 -9.17 -7.06 14.80
CA LEU A 114 -8.32 -5.97 14.29
C LEU A 114 -9.13 -4.72 13.97
N ASN A 115 -10.39 -4.85 13.60
CA ASN A 115 -11.25 -3.72 13.24
C ASN A 115 -12.11 -3.29 14.43
N LYS A 116 -11.44 -2.98 15.53
CA LYS A 116 -12.09 -2.64 16.79
C LYS A 116 -13.01 -1.43 16.72
N ASP A 117 -12.78 -0.55 15.76
CA ASP A 117 -13.56 0.69 15.62
C ASP A 117 -14.79 0.52 14.73
N GLY A 118 -15.13 -0.71 14.38
CA GLY A 118 -16.31 -1.01 13.60
C GLY A 118 -16.20 -0.76 12.11
N GLU A 119 -15.00 -0.66 11.62
CA GLU A 119 -14.77 -0.47 10.18
C GLU A 119 -14.43 -1.76 9.47
#